data_a969e4a5f3e53c62e784f40aa26e460c
#
_entry.id   a969e4a5f3e53c62e784f40aa26e460c
#
_cell.length_a   1.000
_cell.length_b   1.000
_cell.length_c   1.000
_cell.angle_alpha   90.00
_cell.angle_beta   90.00
_cell.angle_gamma   90.00
#
_symmetry.space_group_name_H-M   'P 1'
#
loop_
_entity.id
_entity.type
_entity.pdbx_description
1 polymer ?
#
loop_
_entity_poly.entity_id
_entity_poly.type
_entity_poly.pdbx_seq_one_letter_code
_entity_poly.pdbx_strand_id
1 'polypeptide(L)'
;TQGDWITGTNFPIIDDATIAQTLGIAYFPTLYTVYPDRYLEESGQGGSTYSNISANIGNHTGSTGVDAGLFSYTGETVACGSLDVQVLIQNKGTQVLNAGDITVNVSAGGTNIGSATNSTTLAQWETESVSVPATLSSAATITVEAVATGDVNNGNNSLTQAIGFATAGSGDLTFTLTLDQYPTETSWEFANSGGSVLASGSGYTTNYQVVTETLSVPSDDCYSVTIMDSYGDGLGGAQWGGTDGSWTIVDAAGTTIASGTGDFGDENVDKMQMTTGSVGLNENGINELSIFPNPFTNNATISFNVEGLERTTIEVINTIGQNVQSFDLGTVTGNQLVQLDATELPAGFYLVSITSGKNTVTSRVTVNK
;
A
#
# COMPACT_ATOMS: atom_id res chain seq x y z
N THR A 1 36.21 -3.21 22.78
CA THR A 1 35.83 -2.65 24.09
C THR A 1 37.03 -2.68 25.04
N GLN A 2 37.39 -1.56 25.65
CA GLN A 2 38.48 -1.47 26.66
C GLN A 2 37.84 -1.68 28.05
N GLY A 3 37.71 -2.92 28.50
CA GLY A 3 37.23 -3.26 29.84
C GLY A 3 35.85 -3.86 29.91
N ASP A 4 35.50 -4.40 31.07
CA ASP A 4 34.19 -4.91 31.40
C ASP A 4 33.37 -3.79 32.05
N TRP A 5 32.39 -3.27 31.32
CA TRP A 5 31.51 -2.19 31.77
C TRP A 5 30.18 -2.73 32.35
N ILE A 6 29.96 -4.05 32.26
CA ILE A 6 28.73 -4.70 32.62
C ILE A 6 28.76 -5.27 34.05
N THR A 7 29.89 -5.92 34.40
CA THR A 7 30.01 -6.56 35.70
C THR A 7 30.02 -5.52 36.84
N GLY A 8 29.08 -5.64 37.77
CA GLY A 8 28.94 -4.76 38.92
C GLY A 8 28.11 -3.48 38.67
N THR A 9 27.56 -3.31 37.50
CA THR A 9 26.65 -2.19 37.17
C THR A 9 25.21 -2.51 37.61
N ASN A 10 24.64 -1.62 38.42
CA ASN A 10 23.30 -1.82 39.00
C ASN A 10 22.15 -1.15 38.18
N PHE A 11 22.44 -0.65 37.00
CA PHE A 11 21.46 -0.02 36.08
C PHE A 11 21.48 -0.74 34.72
N PRO A 12 20.38 -0.64 33.96
CA PRO A 12 20.32 -1.22 32.62
C PRO A 12 21.41 -0.65 31.72
N ILE A 13 22.08 -1.53 30.97
CA ILE A 13 23.03 -1.17 29.92
C ILE A 13 22.41 -1.62 28.60
N ILE A 14 22.29 -0.72 27.65
CA ILE A 14 21.89 -0.99 26.27
C ILE A 14 23.16 -1.00 25.44
N ASP A 15 23.50 -2.15 24.86
CA ASP A 15 24.61 -2.29 23.91
C ASP A 15 24.01 -2.28 22.49
N ASP A 16 23.95 -1.08 21.92
CA ASP A 16 23.42 -0.86 20.58
C ASP A 16 24.45 -0.04 19.80
N ALA A 17 25.03 -0.67 18.79
CA ALA A 17 26.05 -0.05 17.96
C ALA A 17 25.53 1.13 17.12
N THR A 18 24.22 1.18 16.88
CA THR A 18 23.59 2.18 16.02
C THR A 18 23.19 3.45 16.78
N ILE A 19 23.03 3.38 18.10
CA ILE A 19 22.53 4.51 18.90
C ILE A 19 23.41 5.77 18.77
N ALA A 20 24.73 5.58 18.66
CA ALA A 20 25.66 6.69 18.50
C ALA A 20 25.43 7.43 17.17
N GLN A 21 25.15 6.70 16.10
CA GLN A 21 24.86 7.25 14.78
C GLN A 21 23.49 7.91 14.76
N THR A 22 22.48 7.24 15.30
CA THR A 22 21.10 7.76 15.40
C THR A 22 21.03 9.07 16.17
N LEU A 23 21.77 9.19 17.28
CA LEU A 23 21.83 10.40 18.10
C LEU A 23 22.89 11.41 17.64
N GLY A 24 23.63 11.15 16.56
CA GLY A 24 24.69 12.03 16.06
C GLY A 24 25.84 12.23 17.05
N ILE A 25 26.18 11.22 17.88
CA ILE A 25 27.20 11.34 18.93
C ILE A 25 28.55 11.43 18.28
N ALA A 26 29.20 12.60 18.36
CA ALA A 26 30.51 12.84 17.76
C ALA A 26 31.69 12.32 18.60
N TYR A 27 31.51 12.11 19.90
CA TYR A 27 32.55 11.67 20.83
C TYR A 27 31.99 11.10 22.14
N PHE A 28 32.77 10.27 22.83
CA PHE A 28 32.43 9.57 24.07
C PHE A 28 33.32 10.00 25.24
N PRO A 29 32.81 10.03 26.51
CA PRO A 29 31.41 9.84 26.86
C PRO A 29 30.55 11.09 26.60
N THR A 30 29.35 10.91 26.08
CA THR A 30 28.35 11.96 26.00
C THR A 30 27.14 11.56 26.87
N LEU A 31 26.67 12.48 27.70
CA LEU A 31 25.52 12.26 28.58
C LEU A 31 24.30 13.00 28.07
N TYR A 32 23.19 12.30 28.02
CA TYR A 32 21.89 12.85 27.65
C TYR A 32 20.94 12.78 28.82
N THR A 33 20.08 13.79 28.97
CA THR A 33 18.92 13.76 29.84
C THR A 33 17.70 13.38 28.97
N VAL A 34 16.99 12.31 29.37
CA VAL A 34 15.69 11.95 28.79
C VAL A 34 14.60 12.43 29.74
N TYR A 35 13.76 13.32 29.26
CA TYR A 35 12.65 13.87 30.05
C TYR A 35 11.41 12.96 29.97
N PRO A 36 10.45 13.11 30.93
CA PRO A 36 9.23 12.31 30.91
C PRO A 36 8.37 12.49 29.64
N ASP A 37 8.45 13.65 28.99
CA ASP A 37 7.82 13.92 27.70
C ASP A 37 8.56 13.30 26.50
N ARG A 38 9.62 12.50 26.78
CA ARG A 38 10.53 11.86 25.83
C ARG A 38 11.42 12.81 25.04
N TYR A 39 11.46 14.08 25.43
CA TYR A 39 12.49 14.97 24.88
C TYR A 39 13.88 14.52 25.34
N LEU A 40 14.82 14.58 24.41
CA LEU A 40 16.23 14.20 24.63
C LEU A 40 17.11 15.45 24.52
N GLU A 41 17.89 15.71 25.56
CA GLU A 41 18.79 16.85 25.60
C GLU A 41 20.22 16.40 25.93
N GLU A 42 21.19 16.83 25.12
CA GLU A 42 22.61 16.61 25.46
C GLU A 42 23.00 17.42 26.70
N SER A 43 23.34 16.72 27.75
CA SER A 43 23.73 17.32 29.03
C SER A 43 25.22 17.65 29.09
N GLY A 44 26.02 17.15 28.15
CA GLY A 44 27.42 17.47 27.98
C GLY A 44 28.39 16.38 28.40
N GLN A 45 29.67 16.75 28.55
CA GLN A 45 30.80 15.80 28.62
C GLN A 45 31.88 16.28 29.61
N GLY A 46 31.61 16.34 30.82
CA GLY A 46 32.68 16.76 31.77
C GLY A 46 32.17 17.30 33.08
N GLY A 47 32.95 18.11 33.76
CA GLY A 47 32.66 18.56 35.11
C GLY A 47 31.40 19.41 35.29
N SER A 48 30.88 20.02 34.20
CA SER A 48 29.63 20.78 34.20
C SER A 48 28.38 19.94 33.95
N THR A 49 28.51 18.68 33.54
CA THR A 49 27.39 17.80 33.15
C THR A 49 26.33 17.65 34.25
N TYR A 50 26.80 17.44 35.51
CA TYR A 50 25.87 17.30 36.64
C TYR A 50 25.11 18.58 36.92
N SER A 51 25.78 19.75 36.83
CA SER A 51 25.08 21.05 37.00
C SER A 51 24.09 21.33 35.89
N ASN A 52 24.41 20.93 34.66
CA ASN A 52 23.49 21.07 33.52
C ASN A 52 22.25 20.18 33.72
N ILE A 53 22.41 18.90 34.07
CA ILE A 53 21.29 18.01 34.40
C ILE A 53 20.44 18.59 35.52
N SER A 54 21.11 19.07 36.61
CA SER A 54 20.39 19.65 37.76
C SER A 54 19.65 20.95 37.44
N ALA A 55 20.20 21.76 36.53
CA ALA A 55 19.53 22.98 36.06
C ALA A 55 18.31 22.70 35.18
N ASN A 56 18.37 21.60 34.44
CA ASN A 56 17.33 21.21 33.48
C ASN A 56 16.20 20.37 34.11
N ILE A 57 16.40 19.86 35.33
CA ILE A 57 15.32 19.20 36.10
C ILE A 57 14.14 20.18 36.28
N GLY A 58 12.98 19.79 35.73
CA GLY A 58 11.76 20.58 35.78
C GLY A 58 11.50 21.46 34.54
N ASN A 59 12.39 21.51 33.57
CA ASN A 59 12.14 22.25 32.31
C ASN A 59 10.96 21.67 31.49
N HIS A 60 10.71 20.37 31.64
CA HIS A 60 9.66 19.64 30.94
C HIS A 60 8.57 19.20 31.92
N THR A 61 7.84 20.17 32.50
CA THR A 61 6.84 19.91 33.57
C THR A 61 5.45 19.63 33.09
N GLY A 62 5.17 19.64 31.81
CA GLY A 62 3.80 19.47 31.29
C GLY A 62 2.86 20.60 31.66
N SER A 63 1.74 20.63 31.00
CA SER A 63 0.69 21.65 31.17
C SER A 63 -0.18 21.35 32.38
N THR A 64 -0.58 22.41 33.13
CA THR A 64 -1.57 22.25 34.21
C THR A 64 -2.95 22.11 33.59
N GLY A 65 -3.63 20.98 33.81
CA GLY A 65 -4.95 20.67 33.25
C GLY A 65 -4.90 19.57 32.20
N VAL A 66 -5.80 19.63 31.25
CA VAL A 66 -5.88 18.72 30.08
C VAL A 66 -4.86 19.16 29.03
N ASP A 67 -4.06 18.23 28.52
CA ASP A 67 -3.13 18.48 27.40
C ASP A 67 -2.89 17.15 26.70
N ALA A 68 -3.54 16.96 25.54
CA ALA A 68 -3.45 15.76 24.73
C ALA A 68 -2.58 16.03 23.51
N GLY A 69 -1.34 15.57 23.49
CA GLY A 69 -0.41 15.80 22.38
C GLY A 69 -0.27 14.61 21.43
N LEU A 70 0.01 14.89 20.16
CA LEU A 70 0.53 13.93 19.22
C LEU A 70 2.04 13.83 19.35
N PHE A 71 2.55 12.62 19.52
CA PHE A 71 3.98 12.39 19.70
C PHE A 71 4.68 12.01 18.39
N SER A 72 4.14 11.04 17.66
CA SER A 72 4.70 10.57 16.39
C SER A 72 3.64 9.90 15.51
N TYR A 73 3.92 9.90 14.22
CA TYR A 73 3.26 9.05 13.23
C TYR A 73 4.02 7.73 13.11
N THR A 74 3.32 6.61 13.19
CA THR A 74 3.89 5.25 13.08
C THR A 74 3.14 4.37 12.08
N GLY A 75 2.20 4.96 11.35
CA GLY A 75 1.35 4.25 10.38
C GLY A 75 1.95 4.13 9.00
N GLU A 76 1.13 3.64 8.10
CA GLU A 76 1.49 3.44 6.70
C GLU A 76 1.73 4.78 5.97
N THR A 77 2.73 4.80 5.10
CA THR A 77 3.08 5.98 4.28
C THR A 77 2.62 5.87 2.83
N VAL A 78 2.04 4.72 2.43
CA VAL A 78 1.47 4.48 1.11
C VAL A 78 0.08 3.87 1.28
N ALA A 79 -0.93 4.57 0.77
CA ALA A 79 -2.30 4.09 0.72
C ALA A 79 -2.55 3.24 -0.53
N CYS A 80 -3.47 2.28 -0.40
CA CYS A 80 -3.95 1.48 -1.52
C CYS A 80 -5.50 1.44 -1.48
N GLY A 81 -6.12 2.62 -1.50
CA GLY A 81 -7.53 2.82 -1.20
C GLY A 81 -7.74 2.97 0.30
N SER A 82 -7.59 1.90 1.08
CA SER A 82 -7.53 1.94 2.54
C SER A 82 -6.17 2.42 3.05
N LEU A 83 -6.15 2.99 4.24
CA LEU A 83 -4.96 3.45 4.95
C LEU A 83 -5.19 3.25 6.46
N ASP A 84 -4.28 2.58 7.13
CA ASP A 84 -4.24 2.53 8.59
C ASP A 84 -3.29 3.61 9.11
N VAL A 85 -3.88 4.68 9.63
CA VAL A 85 -3.15 5.79 10.23
C VAL A 85 -2.88 5.46 11.69
N GLN A 86 -1.63 5.17 12.03
CA GLN A 86 -1.23 4.93 13.40
C GLN A 86 -0.45 6.12 13.95
N VAL A 87 -0.85 6.60 15.12
CA VAL A 87 -0.19 7.69 15.82
C VAL A 87 0.01 7.35 17.28
N LEU A 88 1.10 7.80 17.83
CA LEU A 88 1.36 7.76 19.25
C LEU A 88 0.83 9.06 19.87
N ILE A 89 -0.20 8.98 20.73
CA ILE A 89 -0.70 10.08 21.54
C ILE A 89 -0.05 10.05 22.92
N GLN A 90 0.02 11.21 23.57
CA GLN A 90 0.56 11.34 24.92
C GLN A 90 -0.28 12.31 25.75
N ASN A 91 -0.58 11.95 27.00
CA ASN A 91 -1.08 12.91 27.97
C ASN A 91 0.07 13.76 28.53
N LYS A 92 0.15 15.02 28.11
CA LYS A 92 1.17 15.99 28.58
C LYS A 92 0.67 16.86 29.74
N GLY A 93 -0.63 16.75 30.06
CA GLY A 93 -1.27 17.49 31.12
C GLY A 93 -1.21 16.79 32.48
N THR A 94 -1.44 17.56 33.54
CA THR A 94 -1.53 17.02 34.92
C THR A 94 -2.84 16.30 35.21
N GLN A 95 -3.86 16.49 34.38
CA GLN A 95 -5.15 15.81 34.51
C GLN A 95 -5.12 14.46 33.79
N VAL A 96 -5.60 13.41 34.46
CA VAL A 96 -5.77 12.10 33.88
C VAL A 96 -6.82 12.16 32.76
N LEU A 97 -6.50 11.56 31.61
CA LEU A 97 -7.40 11.39 30.47
C LEU A 97 -7.90 9.95 30.42
N ASN A 98 -9.21 9.76 30.50
CA ASN A 98 -9.81 8.42 30.47
C ASN A 98 -9.97 7.92 29.06
N ALA A 99 -10.30 6.64 28.92
CA ALA A 99 -10.70 6.08 27.62
C ALA A 99 -11.86 6.88 27.02
N GLY A 100 -11.70 7.31 25.76
CA GLY A 100 -12.66 8.12 25.03
C GLY A 100 -12.53 9.64 25.22
N ASP A 101 -11.64 10.13 26.09
CA ASP A 101 -11.43 11.57 26.32
C ASP A 101 -10.64 12.23 25.18
N ILE A 102 -9.86 11.47 24.41
CA ILE A 102 -9.10 11.95 23.24
C ILE A 102 -9.71 11.39 21.97
N THR A 103 -10.07 12.26 21.04
CA THR A 103 -10.46 11.89 19.68
C THR A 103 -9.33 12.23 18.72
N VAL A 104 -8.84 11.23 17.98
CA VAL A 104 -7.87 11.43 16.90
C VAL A 104 -8.64 11.52 15.59
N ASN A 105 -8.54 12.65 14.92
CA ASN A 105 -9.14 12.92 13.62
C ASN A 105 -8.08 12.92 12.53
N VAL A 106 -8.38 12.32 11.39
CA VAL A 106 -7.54 12.34 10.20
C VAL A 106 -8.27 13.08 9.09
N SER A 107 -7.61 14.06 8.49
CA SER A 107 -8.17 14.83 7.38
C SER A 107 -7.21 14.91 6.20
N ALA A 108 -7.77 15.00 4.98
CA ALA A 108 -7.06 15.25 3.75
C ALA A 108 -7.75 16.39 3.00
N GLY A 109 -6.98 17.42 2.59
CA GLY A 109 -7.56 18.60 1.94
C GLY A 109 -8.66 19.30 2.75
N GLY A 110 -8.61 19.23 4.09
CA GLY A 110 -9.60 19.78 4.99
C GLY A 110 -10.88 18.96 5.20
N THR A 111 -10.97 17.78 4.55
CA THR A 111 -12.09 16.84 4.72
C THR A 111 -11.68 15.75 5.71
N ASN A 112 -12.51 15.49 6.73
CA ASN A 112 -12.28 14.36 7.65
C ASN A 112 -12.47 13.03 6.89
N ILE A 113 -11.47 12.16 6.99
CA ILE A 113 -11.43 10.84 6.31
C ILE A 113 -11.37 9.67 7.29
N GLY A 114 -11.27 9.94 8.60
CA GLY A 114 -11.26 8.93 9.65
C GLY A 114 -11.19 9.54 11.03
N SER A 115 -11.71 8.82 12.03
CA SER A 115 -11.64 9.20 13.44
C SER A 115 -11.63 7.98 14.35
N ALA A 116 -10.86 8.05 15.43
CA ALA A 116 -10.84 7.04 16.48
C ALA A 116 -10.61 7.72 17.85
N THR A 117 -10.90 7.02 18.93
CA THR A 117 -10.66 7.52 20.30
C THR A 117 -9.63 6.65 21.00
N ASN A 118 -8.96 7.23 22.01
CA ASN A 118 -8.13 6.44 22.91
C ASN A 118 -8.96 5.38 23.65
N SER A 119 -8.36 4.22 23.86
CA SER A 119 -8.99 3.04 24.49
C SER A 119 -8.59 2.85 25.95
N THR A 120 -7.51 3.48 26.37
CA THR A 120 -6.96 3.35 27.74
C THR A 120 -6.99 4.67 28.48
N THR A 121 -6.90 4.59 29.80
CA THR A 121 -6.71 5.76 30.67
C THR A 121 -5.24 6.13 30.66
N LEU A 122 -4.94 7.40 30.44
CA LEU A 122 -3.58 7.94 30.39
C LEU A 122 -3.32 8.87 31.57
N ALA A 123 -2.45 8.49 32.49
CA ALA A 123 -1.85 9.39 33.43
C ALA A 123 -0.86 10.32 32.72
N GLN A 124 -0.39 11.35 33.42
CA GLN A 124 0.60 12.28 32.84
C GLN A 124 1.81 11.51 32.27
N TRP A 125 2.21 11.85 31.06
CA TRP A 125 3.31 11.28 30.26
C TRP A 125 3.07 9.87 29.70
N GLU A 126 1.96 9.24 30.05
CA GLU A 126 1.60 7.97 29.43
C GLU A 126 1.17 8.15 27.98
N THR A 127 1.43 7.14 27.19
CA THR A 127 1.20 7.13 25.74
C THR A 127 0.34 5.96 25.33
N GLU A 128 -0.40 6.14 24.23
CA GLU A 128 -1.14 5.08 23.56
C GLU A 128 -0.96 5.18 22.05
N SER A 129 -0.82 4.04 21.37
CA SER A 129 -0.91 3.98 19.92
C SER A 129 -2.37 3.89 19.50
N VAL A 130 -2.85 4.88 18.76
CA VAL A 130 -4.22 4.92 18.23
C VAL A 130 -4.17 4.64 16.72
N SER A 131 -4.93 3.62 16.28
CA SER A 131 -5.14 3.30 14.87
C SER A 131 -6.45 3.95 14.40
N VAL A 132 -6.36 4.71 13.31
CA VAL A 132 -7.49 5.37 12.65
C VAL A 132 -7.63 4.86 11.22
N PRO A 133 -8.60 3.98 10.95
CA PRO A 133 -8.90 3.57 9.58
C PRO A 133 -9.33 4.78 8.73
N ALA A 134 -8.69 4.96 7.59
CA ALA A 134 -8.98 6.04 6.65
C ALA A 134 -9.03 5.52 5.21
N THR A 135 -9.50 6.36 4.29
CA THR A 135 -9.55 6.03 2.86
C THR A 135 -9.02 7.19 2.04
N LEU A 136 -8.13 6.90 1.11
CA LEU A 136 -7.61 7.84 0.11
C LEU A 136 -7.84 7.28 -1.29
N SER A 137 -8.11 8.17 -2.26
CA SER A 137 -8.25 7.81 -3.67
C SER A 137 -7.03 8.24 -4.52
N SER A 138 -6.08 8.94 -3.92
CA SER A 138 -4.84 9.40 -4.53
C SER A 138 -3.85 9.81 -3.44
N ALA A 139 -2.59 10.01 -3.80
CA ALA A 139 -1.59 10.57 -2.90
C ALA A 139 -2.04 11.91 -2.31
N ALA A 140 -1.83 12.10 -1.01
CA ALA A 140 -2.24 13.30 -0.30
C ALA A 140 -1.35 13.57 0.92
N THR A 141 -1.29 14.82 1.37
CA THR A 141 -0.81 15.13 2.71
C THR A 141 -2.01 15.08 3.65
N ILE A 142 -1.94 14.20 4.64
CA ILE A 142 -2.93 14.13 5.71
C ILE A 142 -2.52 15.03 6.89
N THR A 143 -3.52 15.54 7.58
CA THR A 143 -3.36 16.18 8.90
C THR A 143 -4.04 15.28 9.93
N VAL A 144 -3.31 14.94 10.97
CA VAL A 144 -3.82 14.20 12.13
C VAL A 144 -3.92 15.17 13.28
N GLU A 145 -5.03 15.14 14.00
CA GLU A 145 -5.29 16.03 15.13
C GLU A 145 -5.85 15.24 16.32
N ALA A 146 -5.23 15.38 17.50
CA ALA A 146 -5.75 14.87 18.76
C ALA A 146 -6.59 15.98 19.42
N VAL A 147 -7.84 15.67 19.72
CA VAL A 147 -8.79 16.63 20.30
C VAL A 147 -9.26 16.12 21.66
N ALA A 148 -9.04 16.91 22.71
CA ALA A 148 -9.56 16.65 24.05
C ALA A 148 -10.31 17.89 24.58
N THR A 149 -11.41 17.65 25.28
CA THR A 149 -12.21 18.78 25.84
C THR A 149 -11.43 19.50 26.93
N GLY A 150 -11.25 20.80 26.77
CA GLY A 150 -10.56 21.65 27.76
C GLY A 150 -9.03 21.60 27.63
N ASP A 151 -8.52 21.13 26.49
CA ASP A 151 -7.11 21.13 26.18
C ASP A 151 -6.54 22.55 26.23
N VAL A 152 -5.47 22.72 27.00
CA VAL A 152 -4.86 24.03 27.28
C VAL A 152 -3.70 24.36 26.35
N ASN A 153 -3.26 23.38 25.51
CA ASN A 153 -2.12 23.54 24.62
C ASN A 153 -2.35 22.91 23.23
N ASN A 154 -3.15 23.57 22.41
CA ASN A 154 -3.46 23.07 21.06
C ASN A 154 -2.26 23.10 20.09
N GLY A 155 -1.10 23.61 20.49
CA GLY A 155 0.08 23.71 19.64
C GLY A 155 0.81 22.37 19.41
N ASN A 156 0.53 21.35 20.22
CA ASN A 156 1.11 20.02 20.14
C ASN A 156 0.13 18.94 19.66
N ASN A 157 -1.09 19.35 19.28
CA ASN A 157 -2.21 18.44 18.98
C ASN A 157 -2.22 17.95 17.52
N SER A 158 -1.42 18.51 16.64
CA SER A 158 -1.48 18.15 15.22
C SER A 158 -0.12 17.85 14.62
N LEU A 159 -0.14 16.93 13.65
CA LEU A 159 0.99 16.65 12.77
C LEU A 159 0.49 16.47 11.34
N THR A 160 1.41 16.58 10.39
CA THR A 160 1.12 16.31 8.97
C THR A 160 2.03 15.22 8.47
N GLN A 161 1.48 14.33 7.63
CA GLN A 161 2.21 13.23 6.99
C GLN A 161 1.88 13.19 5.50
N ALA A 162 2.91 13.13 4.67
CA ALA A 162 2.73 12.85 3.25
C ALA A 162 2.46 11.35 3.06
N ILE A 163 1.37 11.04 2.37
CA ILE A 163 0.98 9.67 2.05
C ILE A 163 1.04 9.51 0.53
N GLY A 164 1.87 8.55 0.07
CA GLY A 164 1.89 8.09 -1.30
C GLY A 164 0.63 7.30 -1.65
N PHE A 165 0.48 6.94 -2.92
CA PHE A 165 -0.61 6.06 -3.37
C PHE A 165 -0.01 4.92 -4.20
N ALA A 166 -0.50 3.71 -3.96
CA ALA A 166 -0.04 2.51 -4.63
C ALA A 166 -0.21 2.62 -6.15
N THR A 167 0.78 2.18 -6.90
CA THR A 167 0.70 2.17 -8.36
C THR A 167 -0.32 1.12 -8.80
N ALA A 168 -1.19 1.49 -9.74
CA ALA A 168 -2.16 0.57 -10.30
C ALA A 168 -1.53 -0.29 -11.39
N GLY A 169 -1.92 -1.58 -11.43
CA GLY A 169 -1.50 -2.54 -12.44
C GLY A 169 -2.58 -3.58 -12.72
N SER A 170 -2.33 -4.46 -13.67
CA SER A 170 -3.28 -5.50 -14.05
C SER A 170 -2.61 -6.84 -14.40
N GLY A 171 -3.29 -7.93 -14.05
CA GLY A 171 -2.84 -9.29 -14.28
C GLY A 171 -1.67 -9.72 -13.38
N ASP A 172 -1.09 -10.87 -13.69
CA ASP A 172 0.03 -11.39 -12.94
C ASP A 172 1.27 -10.50 -13.10
N LEU A 173 2.10 -10.46 -12.06
CA LEU A 173 3.29 -9.63 -12.01
C LEU A 173 4.54 -10.47 -12.33
N THR A 174 5.50 -9.85 -13.01
CA THR A 174 6.86 -10.38 -13.11
C THR A 174 7.73 -9.63 -12.10
N PHE A 175 8.20 -10.33 -11.08
CA PHE A 175 9.15 -9.83 -10.09
C PHE A 175 10.55 -10.31 -10.49
N THR A 176 11.48 -9.38 -10.68
CA THR A 176 12.89 -9.66 -10.93
C THR A 176 13.72 -9.03 -9.82
N LEU A 177 14.48 -9.86 -9.12
CA LEU A 177 15.38 -9.48 -8.04
C LEU A 177 16.82 -9.85 -8.45
N THR A 178 17.69 -8.86 -8.46
CA THR A 178 19.13 -9.06 -8.63
C THR A 178 19.79 -8.87 -7.27
N LEU A 179 20.33 -9.92 -6.71
CA LEU A 179 21.02 -9.90 -5.41
C LEU A 179 22.37 -9.19 -5.52
N ASP A 180 22.88 -8.72 -4.42
CA ASP A 180 24.23 -8.21 -4.28
C ASP A 180 25.26 -9.32 -3.98
N GLN A 181 26.35 -8.99 -3.30
CA GLN A 181 27.41 -9.96 -2.92
C GLN A 181 27.09 -10.74 -1.64
N TYR A 182 26.00 -10.41 -0.92
CA TYR A 182 25.57 -11.03 0.34
C TYR A 182 24.19 -11.69 0.22
N PRO A 183 23.99 -12.62 -0.72
CA PRO A 183 22.66 -13.15 -1.06
C PRO A 183 21.94 -13.87 0.09
N THR A 184 22.69 -14.31 1.11
CA THR A 184 22.12 -15.03 2.25
C THR A 184 21.31 -14.15 3.19
N GLU A 185 21.46 -12.83 3.11
CA GLU A 185 20.80 -11.84 3.95
C GLU A 185 19.41 -11.48 3.41
N THR A 186 19.21 -11.68 2.09
CA THR A 186 17.99 -11.26 1.39
C THR A 186 16.89 -12.32 1.41
N SER A 187 15.68 -11.89 1.70
CA SER A 187 14.43 -12.63 1.50
C SER A 187 13.32 -11.72 1.01
N TRP A 188 12.23 -12.29 0.51
CA TRP A 188 11.08 -11.50 0.07
C TRP A 188 9.77 -12.26 0.23
N GLU A 189 8.68 -11.52 0.33
CA GLU A 189 7.31 -12.01 0.40
C GLU A 189 6.40 -11.20 -0.51
N PHE A 190 5.43 -11.88 -1.13
CA PHE A 190 4.31 -11.28 -1.84
C PHE A 190 3.03 -11.62 -1.10
N ALA A 191 2.30 -10.61 -0.65
CA ALA A 191 1.11 -10.77 0.17
C ALA A 191 -0.07 -9.94 -0.35
N ASN A 192 -1.29 -10.38 -0.04
CA ASN A 192 -2.53 -9.64 -0.30
C ASN A 192 -2.84 -8.65 0.85
N SER A 193 -3.90 -7.83 0.71
CA SER A 193 -4.32 -6.86 1.72
C SER A 193 -4.70 -7.47 3.07
N GLY A 194 -5.08 -8.74 3.09
CA GLY A 194 -5.37 -9.50 4.32
C GLY A 194 -4.12 -10.06 5.01
N GLY A 195 -2.91 -9.77 4.52
CA GLY A 195 -1.64 -10.26 5.06
C GLY A 195 -1.35 -11.73 4.74
N SER A 196 -2.11 -12.36 3.84
CA SER A 196 -1.83 -13.74 3.42
C SER A 196 -0.69 -13.74 2.41
N VAL A 197 0.42 -14.41 2.74
CA VAL A 197 1.57 -14.59 1.84
C VAL A 197 1.19 -15.58 0.72
N LEU A 198 1.32 -15.14 -0.51
CA LEU A 198 0.99 -15.89 -1.73
C LEU A 198 2.23 -16.47 -2.41
N ALA A 199 3.36 -15.79 -2.27
CA ALA A 199 4.66 -16.26 -2.74
C ALA A 199 5.77 -15.69 -1.86
N SER A 200 6.91 -16.37 -1.78
CA SER A 200 8.08 -15.91 -1.03
C SER A 200 9.35 -16.56 -1.55
N GLY A 201 10.49 -15.96 -1.25
CA GLY A 201 11.80 -16.51 -1.57
C GLY A 201 12.86 -16.14 -0.55
N SER A 202 13.79 -17.07 -0.29
CA SER A 202 14.90 -16.91 0.63
C SER A 202 15.97 -17.97 0.42
N GLY A 203 17.05 -17.93 1.21
CA GLY A 203 18.08 -18.96 1.23
C GLY A 203 18.97 -18.95 -0.03
N TYR A 204 19.16 -17.80 -0.62
CA TYR A 204 20.05 -17.60 -1.77
C TYR A 204 21.51 -17.76 -1.35
N THR A 205 22.34 -18.34 -2.23
CA THR A 205 23.74 -18.63 -1.94
C THR A 205 24.71 -18.18 -3.02
N THR A 206 24.19 -17.65 -4.13
CA THR A 206 25.00 -17.21 -5.27
C THR A 206 25.01 -15.70 -5.34
N ASN A 207 26.20 -15.09 -5.23
CA ASN A 207 26.39 -13.66 -5.35
C ASN A 207 25.89 -13.16 -6.72
N TYR A 208 25.19 -12.03 -6.73
CA TYR A 208 24.66 -11.38 -7.93
C TYR A 208 23.67 -12.25 -8.71
N GLN A 209 23.05 -13.22 -8.05
CA GLN A 209 22.02 -14.06 -8.66
C GLN A 209 20.84 -13.20 -9.10
N VAL A 210 20.36 -13.47 -10.30
CA VAL A 210 19.09 -12.90 -10.77
C VAL A 210 17.99 -13.93 -10.54
N VAL A 211 16.98 -13.54 -9.77
CA VAL A 211 15.78 -14.32 -9.48
C VAL A 211 14.64 -13.70 -10.25
N THR A 212 13.86 -14.50 -10.99
CA THR A 212 12.66 -14.01 -11.69
C THR A 212 11.50 -14.92 -11.33
N GLU A 213 10.43 -14.33 -10.79
CA GLU A 213 9.24 -15.05 -10.35
C GLU A 213 7.98 -14.41 -10.96
N THR A 214 7.00 -15.27 -11.24
CA THR A 214 5.65 -14.82 -11.60
C THR A 214 4.78 -14.81 -10.34
N LEU A 215 4.33 -13.63 -9.95
CA LEU A 215 3.45 -13.42 -8.79
C LEU A 215 2.00 -13.40 -9.28
N SER A 216 1.23 -14.39 -8.88
CA SER A 216 -0.16 -14.50 -9.33
C SER A 216 -1.08 -13.56 -8.58
N VAL A 217 -1.94 -12.84 -9.33
CA VAL A 217 -2.95 -11.89 -8.84
C VAL A 217 -4.34 -12.54 -8.94
N PRO A 218 -4.77 -13.30 -7.92
CA PRO A 218 -6.00 -14.11 -8.00
C PRO A 218 -7.30 -13.28 -7.89
N SER A 219 -7.24 -12.05 -7.40
CA SER A 219 -8.40 -11.16 -7.24
C SER A 219 -7.98 -9.70 -7.34
N ASP A 220 -8.94 -8.82 -7.61
CA ASP A 220 -8.75 -7.38 -7.49
C ASP A 220 -8.51 -7.06 -6.02
N ASP A 221 -7.31 -6.55 -5.70
CA ASP A 221 -6.90 -6.30 -4.32
C ASP A 221 -5.67 -5.36 -4.28
N CYS A 222 -5.31 -4.97 -3.08
CA CYS A 222 -4.03 -4.37 -2.78
C CYS A 222 -3.03 -5.47 -2.43
N TYR A 223 -1.90 -5.46 -3.11
CA TYR A 223 -0.81 -6.40 -2.85
C TYR A 223 0.44 -5.65 -2.40
N SER A 224 1.32 -6.35 -1.72
CA SER A 224 2.64 -5.85 -1.36
C SER A 224 3.73 -6.85 -1.73
N VAL A 225 4.86 -6.35 -2.20
CA VAL A 225 6.13 -7.07 -2.21
C VAL A 225 7.00 -6.47 -1.14
N THR A 226 7.36 -7.27 -0.15
CA THR A 226 8.30 -6.90 0.90
C THR A 226 9.63 -7.57 0.63
N ILE A 227 10.69 -6.80 0.52
CA ILE A 227 12.08 -7.30 0.42
C ILE A 227 12.73 -7.01 1.76
N MET A 228 13.29 -8.02 2.37
CA MET A 228 13.90 -7.97 3.71
C MET A 228 15.39 -8.27 3.61
N ASP A 229 16.17 -7.54 4.39
CA ASP A 229 17.59 -7.76 4.58
C ASP A 229 17.91 -7.94 6.07
N SER A 230 18.60 -9.02 6.41
CA SER A 230 18.91 -9.38 7.81
C SER A 230 20.12 -8.64 8.38
N TYR A 231 20.92 -7.98 7.56
CA TYR A 231 22.03 -7.15 8.01
C TYR A 231 21.63 -5.68 8.16
N GLY A 232 20.65 -5.21 7.39
CA GLY A 232 20.09 -3.86 7.49
C GLY A 232 20.71 -2.85 6.52
N ASP A 233 21.33 -3.31 5.44
CA ASP A 233 21.86 -2.47 4.36
C ASP A 233 21.21 -2.75 3.00
N GLY A 234 20.12 -3.49 3.02
CA GLY A 234 19.28 -3.79 1.86
C GLY A 234 20.03 -4.61 0.81
N LEU A 235 20.15 -4.05 -0.40
CA LEU A 235 20.94 -4.61 -1.49
C LEU A 235 22.20 -3.77 -1.76
N GLY A 236 22.76 -3.15 -0.70
CA GLY A 236 23.80 -2.13 -0.73
C GLY A 236 25.22 -2.64 -0.88
N GLY A 237 25.47 -3.56 -1.81
CA GLY A 237 26.79 -4.17 -2.03
C GLY A 237 27.93 -3.18 -2.35
N ALA A 238 27.62 -2.02 -2.97
CA ALA A 238 28.64 -1.05 -3.38
C ALA A 238 29.39 -0.44 -2.20
N GLN A 239 28.75 -0.23 -1.05
CA GLN A 239 29.40 0.29 0.15
C GLN A 239 30.47 -0.66 0.71
N TRP A 240 30.42 -1.94 0.35
CA TRP A 240 31.37 -2.97 0.75
C TRP A 240 32.33 -3.38 -0.39
N GLY A 241 32.41 -2.56 -1.46
CA GLY A 241 33.31 -2.77 -2.59
C GLY A 241 32.81 -3.72 -3.66
N GLY A 242 31.52 -4.12 -3.59
CA GLY A 242 30.83 -4.88 -4.61
C GLY A 242 29.96 -4.00 -5.52
N THR A 243 28.84 -4.54 -5.95
CA THR A 243 27.82 -3.85 -6.75
C THR A 243 26.47 -3.99 -6.06
N ASP A 244 25.70 -2.90 -6.05
CA ASP A 244 24.35 -2.92 -5.51
C ASP A 244 23.46 -3.88 -6.31
N GLY A 245 22.60 -4.57 -5.59
CA GLY A 245 21.50 -5.29 -6.16
C GLY A 245 20.35 -4.37 -6.56
N SER A 246 19.28 -4.94 -7.13
CA SER A 246 18.12 -4.19 -7.59
C SER A 246 16.89 -5.09 -7.72
N TRP A 247 15.71 -4.46 -7.77
CA TRP A 247 14.48 -5.18 -8.10
C TRP A 247 13.61 -4.38 -9.06
N THR A 248 12.78 -5.11 -9.79
CA THR A 248 11.71 -4.56 -10.63
C THR A 248 10.46 -5.43 -10.52
N ILE A 249 9.30 -4.78 -10.52
CA ILE A 249 7.99 -5.41 -10.58
C ILE A 249 7.28 -4.85 -11.80
N VAL A 250 6.90 -5.74 -12.72
CA VAL A 250 6.27 -5.38 -13.99
C VAL A 250 4.95 -6.11 -14.12
N ASP A 251 3.88 -5.43 -14.53
CA ASP A 251 2.56 -6.02 -14.73
C ASP A 251 2.44 -6.77 -16.06
N ALA A 252 1.32 -7.46 -16.28
CA ALA A 252 1.08 -8.23 -17.50
C ALA A 252 1.03 -7.36 -18.79
N ALA A 253 0.80 -6.05 -18.67
CA ALA A 253 0.85 -5.10 -19.77
C ALA A 253 2.28 -4.59 -20.09
N GLY A 254 3.26 -4.99 -19.28
CA GLY A 254 4.65 -4.54 -19.41
C GLY A 254 4.93 -3.20 -18.73
N THR A 255 4.04 -2.72 -17.86
CA THR A 255 4.23 -1.50 -17.10
C THR A 255 5.04 -1.78 -15.83
N THR A 256 6.10 -1.00 -15.60
CA THR A 256 6.84 -1.07 -14.33
C THR A 256 6.00 -0.49 -13.21
N ILE A 257 5.63 -1.32 -12.24
CA ILE A 257 4.82 -0.95 -11.08
C ILE A 257 5.71 -0.42 -9.94
N ALA A 258 6.83 -1.09 -9.70
CA ALA A 258 7.82 -0.68 -8.71
C ALA A 258 9.22 -1.08 -9.14
N SER A 259 10.22 -0.37 -8.65
CA SER A 259 11.63 -0.72 -8.82
C SER A 259 12.49 -0.01 -7.80
N GLY A 260 13.63 -0.59 -7.46
CA GLY A 260 14.60 0.01 -6.58
C GLY A 260 15.97 -0.64 -6.68
N THR A 261 16.93 -0.09 -5.95
CA THR A 261 18.33 -0.55 -5.92
C THR A 261 19.01 -0.06 -4.65
N GLY A 262 20.05 -0.77 -4.22
CA GLY A 262 20.95 -0.37 -3.15
C GLY A 262 20.37 -0.47 -1.75
N ASP A 263 20.84 0.39 -0.87
CA ASP A 263 20.51 0.40 0.55
C ASP A 263 19.08 0.90 0.79
N PHE A 264 18.25 0.07 1.41
CA PHE A 264 16.90 0.41 1.88
C PHE A 264 16.72 0.07 3.38
N GLY A 265 17.80 -0.30 4.08
CA GLY A 265 17.75 -0.74 5.47
C GLY A 265 17.23 -2.18 5.62
N ASP A 266 16.56 -2.45 6.74
CA ASP A 266 16.09 -3.79 7.09
C ASP A 266 14.99 -4.31 6.14
N GLU A 267 14.15 -3.42 5.58
CA GLU A 267 13.06 -3.80 4.68
C GLU A 267 12.65 -2.69 3.70
N ASN A 268 12.17 -3.12 2.52
CA ASN A 268 11.43 -2.29 1.57
C ASN A 268 10.07 -2.89 1.30
N VAL A 269 9.01 -2.08 1.33
CA VAL A 269 7.64 -2.49 1.02
C VAL A 269 7.09 -1.71 -0.16
N ASP A 270 6.88 -2.39 -1.28
CA ASP A 270 6.21 -1.84 -2.45
C ASP A 270 4.74 -2.27 -2.45
N LYS A 271 3.81 -1.31 -2.32
CA LYS A 271 2.37 -1.54 -2.41
C LYS A 271 1.86 -1.26 -3.82
N MET A 272 0.95 -2.10 -4.29
CA MET A 272 0.36 -2.01 -5.61
C MET A 272 -1.14 -2.33 -5.59
N GLN A 273 -1.93 -1.52 -6.30
CA GLN A 273 -3.35 -1.78 -6.50
C GLN A 273 -3.53 -2.58 -7.78
N MET A 274 -3.79 -3.86 -7.63
CA MET A 274 -3.88 -4.76 -8.77
C MET A 274 -5.33 -5.12 -9.09
N THR A 275 -5.62 -5.19 -10.37
CA THR A 275 -6.82 -5.84 -10.87
C THR A 275 -6.42 -7.18 -11.49
N THR A 276 -7.27 -8.20 -11.31
CA THR A 276 -7.16 -9.39 -12.15
C THR A 276 -7.22 -8.89 -13.57
N GLY A 277 -6.11 -8.97 -14.29
CA GLY A 277 -6.14 -8.60 -15.68
C GLY A 277 -7.35 -9.28 -16.29
N SER A 278 -8.26 -8.52 -16.85
CA SER A 278 -9.24 -9.15 -17.71
C SER A 278 -8.42 -10.04 -18.63
N VAL A 279 -8.58 -11.37 -18.53
CA VAL A 279 -8.36 -12.24 -19.67
C VAL A 279 -9.49 -11.92 -20.67
N GLY A 280 -9.66 -10.63 -20.97
CA GLY A 280 -10.02 -10.22 -22.27
C GLY A 280 -8.79 -10.61 -23.07
N LEU A 281 -8.87 -11.68 -23.85
CA LEU A 281 -8.22 -11.69 -25.11
C LEU A 281 -8.33 -10.23 -25.57
N ASN A 282 -7.20 -9.52 -25.71
CA ASN A 282 -7.17 -8.31 -26.51
C ASN A 282 -7.60 -8.76 -27.90
N GLU A 283 -8.89 -8.89 -28.10
CA GLU A 283 -9.50 -9.03 -29.39
C GLU A 283 -9.38 -7.66 -30.02
N ASN A 284 -8.14 -7.36 -30.47
CA ASN A 284 -7.93 -6.28 -31.39
C ASN A 284 -8.93 -6.46 -32.52
N GLY A 285 -10.03 -5.73 -32.47
CA GLY A 285 -10.99 -5.78 -33.53
C GLY A 285 -12.45 -5.54 -33.14
N ILE A 286 -12.98 -6.02 -32.00
CA ILE A 286 -14.39 -5.82 -31.60
C ILE A 286 -14.47 -5.35 -30.15
N ASN A 287 -14.91 -4.12 -29.91
CA ASN A 287 -15.04 -3.51 -28.60
C ASN A 287 -16.51 -3.11 -28.34
N GLU A 288 -16.83 -2.84 -27.07
CA GLU A 288 -18.11 -2.25 -26.63
C GLU A 288 -19.36 -3.05 -27.03
N LEU A 289 -19.26 -4.40 -27.09
CA LEU A 289 -20.43 -5.23 -27.40
C LEU A 289 -21.53 -5.06 -26.33
N SER A 290 -22.66 -4.55 -26.74
CA SER A 290 -23.89 -4.48 -25.94
C SER A 290 -25.10 -4.91 -26.76
N ILE A 291 -26.05 -5.60 -26.10
CA ILE A 291 -27.27 -6.06 -26.73
C ILE A 291 -28.45 -5.65 -25.85
N PHE A 292 -29.28 -4.78 -26.37
CA PHE A 292 -30.38 -4.21 -25.60
C PHE A 292 -31.68 -4.05 -26.43
N PRO A 293 -32.86 -4.20 -25.77
CA PRO A 293 -33.03 -4.73 -24.42
C PRO A 293 -32.58 -6.20 -24.33
N ASN A 294 -32.22 -6.67 -23.16
CA ASN A 294 -31.98 -8.09 -22.86
C ASN A 294 -32.46 -8.36 -21.43
N PRO A 295 -33.51 -9.15 -21.18
CA PRO A 295 -34.29 -9.93 -22.14
C PRO A 295 -35.17 -9.07 -23.09
N PHE A 296 -35.56 -9.66 -24.25
CA PHE A 296 -36.42 -9.01 -25.23
C PHE A 296 -37.49 -9.97 -25.76
N THR A 297 -38.55 -9.41 -26.38
CA THR A 297 -39.69 -10.17 -26.91
C THR A 297 -39.61 -10.33 -28.43
N ASN A 298 -39.46 -9.25 -29.15
CA ASN A 298 -39.50 -9.24 -30.62
C ASN A 298 -38.14 -8.82 -31.22
N ASN A 299 -37.55 -7.73 -30.71
CA ASN A 299 -36.36 -7.16 -31.31
C ASN A 299 -35.34 -6.77 -30.23
N ALA A 300 -34.07 -6.89 -30.54
CA ALA A 300 -32.97 -6.30 -29.79
C ALA A 300 -31.99 -5.59 -30.72
N THR A 301 -31.28 -4.61 -30.21
CA THR A 301 -30.21 -3.93 -30.92
C THR A 301 -28.88 -4.49 -30.45
N ILE A 302 -28.08 -4.98 -31.37
CA ILE A 302 -26.68 -5.37 -31.18
C ILE A 302 -25.84 -4.15 -31.50
N SER A 303 -25.11 -3.60 -30.54
CA SER A 303 -24.19 -2.47 -30.67
C SER A 303 -22.77 -2.93 -30.39
N PHE A 304 -21.81 -2.64 -31.24
CA PHE A 304 -20.40 -2.94 -31.06
C PHE A 304 -19.54 -2.04 -31.92
N ASN A 305 -18.25 -1.93 -31.58
CA ASN A 305 -17.26 -1.18 -32.33
C ASN A 305 -16.27 -2.13 -32.98
N VAL A 306 -15.95 -1.94 -34.27
CA VAL A 306 -14.91 -2.68 -35.02
C VAL A 306 -13.68 -1.78 -35.21
N GLU A 307 -12.55 -2.21 -34.64
CA GLU A 307 -11.27 -1.57 -34.87
C GLU A 307 -10.63 -2.11 -36.15
N GLY A 308 -10.30 -1.20 -37.07
CA GLY A 308 -9.78 -1.58 -38.38
C GLY A 308 -10.89 -1.86 -39.40
N LEU A 309 -10.47 -2.14 -40.62
CA LEU A 309 -11.39 -2.44 -41.75
C LEU A 309 -11.39 -3.94 -41.99
N GLU A 310 -12.34 -4.64 -41.33
CA GLU A 310 -12.40 -6.10 -41.31
C GLU A 310 -13.77 -6.63 -41.76
N ARG A 311 -13.77 -7.83 -42.41
CA ARG A 311 -15.02 -8.51 -42.72
C ARG A 311 -15.66 -9.02 -41.43
N THR A 312 -16.90 -8.61 -41.19
CA THR A 312 -17.62 -8.86 -39.95
C THR A 312 -18.92 -9.62 -40.22
N THR A 313 -19.12 -10.70 -39.45
CA THR A 313 -20.33 -11.53 -39.48
C THR A 313 -20.89 -11.69 -38.07
N ILE A 314 -22.22 -11.81 -37.98
CA ILE A 314 -22.93 -12.10 -36.72
C ILE A 314 -23.70 -13.38 -36.90
N GLU A 315 -23.62 -14.28 -35.94
CA GLU A 315 -24.38 -15.52 -35.87
C GLU A 315 -25.17 -15.59 -34.57
N VAL A 316 -26.40 -16.03 -34.64
CA VAL A 316 -27.25 -16.31 -33.48
C VAL A 316 -27.44 -17.82 -33.38
N ILE A 317 -27.01 -18.37 -32.24
CA ILE A 317 -26.88 -19.81 -32.01
C ILE A 317 -27.82 -20.22 -30.86
N ASN A 318 -28.58 -21.27 -31.03
CA ASN A 318 -29.43 -21.83 -29.98
C ASN A 318 -28.62 -22.72 -29.01
N THR A 319 -29.29 -23.18 -27.94
CA THR A 319 -28.65 -24.00 -26.87
C THR A 319 -28.13 -25.37 -27.32
N ILE A 320 -28.51 -25.84 -28.51
CA ILE A 320 -27.98 -27.10 -29.10
C ILE A 320 -26.92 -26.85 -30.18
N GLY A 321 -26.45 -25.59 -30.31
CA GLY A 321 -25.36 -25.23 -31.23
C GLY A 321 -25.77 -24.97 -32.68
N GLN A 322 -27.06 -24.86 -32.97
CA GLN A 322 -27.53 -24.57 -34.33
C GLN A 322 -27.54 -23.06 -34.56
N ASN A 323 -27.02 -22.62 -35.70
CA ASN A 323 -27.15 -21.26 -36.19
C ASN A 323 -28.63 -21.05 -36.66
N VAL A 324 -29.32 -20.13 -35.99
CA VAL A 324 -30.75 -19.84 -36.25
C VAL A 324 -30.95 -18.53 -37.04
N GLN A 325 -29.93 -17.65 -37.00
CA GLN A 325 -29.94 -16.41 -37.77
C GLN A 325 -28.48 -15.93 -37.99
N SER A 326 -28.21 -15.34 -39.15
CA SER A 326 -26.87 -14.79 -39.46
C SER A 326 -26.98 -13.48 -40.24
N PHE A 327 -25.96 -12.60 -40.00
CA PHE A 327 -25.81 -11.34 -40.71
C PHE A 327 -24.37 -11.24 -41.24
N ASP A 328 -24.21 -10.93 -42.51
CA ASP A 328 -22.92 -10.60 -43.10
C ASP A 328 -22.89 -9.08 -43.35
N LEU A 329 -22.09 -8.37 -42.57
CA LEU A 329 -22.00 -6.92 -42.68
C LEU A 329 -20.97 -6.48 -43.73
N GLY A 330 -20.25 -7.46 -44.34
CA GLY A 330 -19.15 -7.17 -45.23
C GLY A 330 -17.96 -6.61 -44.47
N THR A 331 -17.18 -5.76 -45.12
CA THR A 331 -16.02 -5.10 -44.52
C THR A 331 -16.45 -3.77 -43.89
N VAL A 332 -16.38 -3.70 -42.56
CA VAL A 332 -16.84 -2.55 -41.76
C VAL A 332 -15.76 -2.09 -40.78
N THR A 333 -15.91 -0.86 -40.28
CA THR A 333 -15.08 -0.26 -39.20
C THR A 333 -15.92 0.69 -38.37
N GLY A 334 -15.51 0.97 -37.14
CA GLY A 334 -16.22 1.87 -36.21
C GLY A 334 -17.49 1.27 -35.62
N ASN A 335 -18.36 2.12 -35.10
CA ASN A 335 -19.58 1.68 -34.43
C ASN A 335 -20.59 1.07 -35.38
N GLN A 336 -21.05 -0.11 -35.05
CA GLN A 336 -22.07 -0.89 -35.79
C GLN A 336 -23.32 -1.03 -34.91
N LEU A 337 -24.49 -0.94 -35.56
CA LEU A 337 -25.80 -1.18 -34.95
C LEU A 337 -26.57 -2.12 -35.83
N VAL A 338 -26.90 -3.32 -35.31
CA VAL A 338 -27.62 -4.37 -36.06
C VAL A 338 -28.87 -4.74 -35.27
N GLN A 339 -30.03 -4.78 -35.99
CA GLN A 339 -31.30 -5.20 -35.42
C GLN A 339 -31.40 -6.72 -35.47
N LEU A 340 -31.54 -7.34 -34.30
CA LEU A 340 -31.88 -8.76 -34.17
C LEU A 340 -33.42 -8.90 -34.08
N ASP A 341 -34.03 -9.53 -35.08
CA ASP A 341 -35.43 -9.85 -35.08
C ASP A 341 -35.64 -11.27 -34.52
N ALA A 342 -36.33 -11.38 -33.42
CA ALA A 342 -36.64 -12.63 -32.74
C ALA A 342 -38.12 -13.05 -32.89
N THR A 343 -38.91 -12.48 -33.84
CA THR A 343 -40.32 -12.81 -34.03
C THR A 343 -40.56 -14.29 -34.30
N GLU A 344 -39.63 -14.94 -35.01
CA GLU A 344 -39.66 -16.36 -35.33
C GLU A 344 -38.90 -17.25 -34.34
N LEU A 345 -38.14 -16.65 -33.38
CA LEU A 345 -37.36 -17.42 -32.42
C LEU A 345 -38.23 -17.86 -31.22
N PRO A 346 -38.19 -19.14 -30.81
CA PRO A 346 -38.80 -19.60 -29.57
C PRO A 346 -38.25 -18.87 -28.34
N ALA A 347 -39.04 -18.79 -27.25
CA ALA A 347 -38.55 -18.30 -25.98
C ALA A 347 -37.38 -19.17 -25.48
N GLY A 348 -36.30 -18.55 -25.03
CA GLY A 348 -35.13 -19.28 -24.58
C GLY A 348 -33.86 -18.46 -24.59
N PHE A 349 -32.72 -19.13 -24.30
CA PHE A 349 -31.40 -18.56 -24.36
C PHE A 349 -30.77 -18.78 -25.74
N TYR A 350 -30.06 -17.76 -26.18
CA TYR A 350 -29.31 -17.77 -27.42
C TYR A 350 -27.91 -17.18 -27.18
N LEU A 351 -26.96 -17.60 -27.98
CA LEU A 351 -25.61 -17.02 -28.03
C LEU A 351 -25.51 -16.20 -29.32
N VAL A 352 -25.18 -14.94 -29.19
CA VAL A 352 -24.81 -14.06 -30.31
C VAL A 352 -23.31 -14.07 -30.43
N SER A 353 -22.79 -14.49 -31.55
CA SER A 353 -21.37 -14.57 -31.90
C SER A 353 -21.06 -13.57 -33.00
N ILE A 354 -20.14 -12.64 -32.76
CA ILE A 354 -19.67 -11.66 -33.75
C ILE A 354 -18.23 -12.01 -34.11
N THR A 355 -17.97 -12.21 -35.38
CA THR A 355 -16.62 -12.49 -35.88
C THR A 355 -16.20 -11.36 -36.82
N SER A 356 -15.04 -10.75 -36.57
CA SER A 356 -14.41 -9.72 -37.40
C SER A 356 -12.96 -10.08 -37.65
N GLY A 357 -12.60 -10.34 -38.89
CA GLY A 357 -11.30 -10.86 -39.25
C GLY A 357 -11.00 -12.20 -38.59
N LYS A 358 -10.05 -12.23 -37.67
CA LYS A 358 -9.67 -13.43 -36.88
C LYS A 358 -10.31 -13.45 -35.48
N ASN A 359 -11.01 -12.39 -35.11
CA ASN A 359 -11.51 -12.17 -33.75
C ASN A 359 -12.99 -12.53 -33.65
N THR A 360 -13.38 -13.17 -32.55
CA THR A 360 -14.78 -13.55 -32.27
C THR A 360 -15.15 -13.19 -30.84
N VAL A 361 -16.23 -12.45 -30.67
CA VAL A 361 -16.84 -12.11 -29.37
C VAL A 361 -18.21 -12.72 -29.26
N THR A 362 -18.57 -13.21 -28.09
CA THR A 362 -19.88 -13.82 -27.84
C THR A 362 -20.61 -13.19 -26.68
N SER A 363 -21.93 -13.06 -26.80
CA SER A 363 -22.82 -12.60 -25.72
C SER A 363 -24.10 -13.43 -25.64
N ARG A 364 -24.54 -13.73 -24.42
CA ARG A 364 -25.76 -14.46 -24.16
C ARG A 364 -26.98 -13.50 -24.16
N VAL A 365 -28.01 -13.88 -24.87
CA VAL A 365 -29.30 -13.15 -24.89
C VAL A 365 -30.46 -14.05 -24.50
N THR A 366 -31.54 -13.43 -24.02
CA THR A 366 -32.77 -14.11 -23.59
C THR A 366 -33.93 -13.57 -24.37
N VAL A 367 -34.63 -14.46 -25.07
CA VAL A 367 -35.91 -14.19 -25.76
C VAL A 367 -37.04 -14.59 -24.82
N ASN A 368 -37.95 -13.65 -24.52
CA ASN A 368 -39.18 -13.88 -23.77
C ASN A 368 -40.37 -13.75 -24.71
N LYS A 369 -41.29 -14.70 -24.65
CA LYS A 369 -42.57 -14.67 -25.42
C LYS A 369 -43.76 -14.72 -24.49
#